data_cd8304df2a7b7708efe8f1c1b9cf9022
#
_entry.id   cd8304df2a7b7708efe8f1c1b9cf9022
#
_cell.length_a   1.000
_cell.length_b   1.000
_cell.length_c   1.000
_cell.angle_alpha   90.00
_cell.angle_beta   90.00
_cell.angle_gamma   90.00
#
_symmetry.space_group_name_H-M   'P 1'
#
loop_
_entity.id
_entity.type
_entity.pdbx_description
1 polymer ?
#
loop_
_entity_poly.entity_id
_entity_poly.type
_entity_poly.pdbx_seq_one_letter_code
_entity_poly.pdbx_strand_id
1 'polypeptide(L)'
;MVFLLCACNKKEGPQPPGQVALIFPEKNSECTTGQSLGANTSRVSFSWQASENTQTYELRVTNSTTQTTQTISTTTTTASLPLEKGIPFSWVVRSRNNQVEDIVSSAVWNFYNSGSITSFAPFPAEILSPRMSEKVFKDINNEVVLSWSGSDLDEDIANFEIYLSTENPPGNLAATLGANATEYKVAVSSSTVYYWSIITKDGEGNATKSGIYSFTVL
;
A
#
# COMPACT_ATOMS: atom_id res chain seq x y z
N MET A 1 73.51 -3.66 29.66
CA MET A 1 72.46 -4.62 30.06
C MET A 1 71.15 -4.15 29.47
N VAL A 2 70.74 -4.72 28.30
CA VAL A 2 69.56 -4.29 27.56
C VAL A 2 68.43 -5.25 27.95
N PHE A 3 67.41 -4.74 28.64
CA PHE A 3 66.20 -5.51 28.93
C PHE A 3 65.28 -5.51 27.69
N LEU A 4 65.18 -6.65 26.99
CA LEU A 4 64.14 -6.91 26.01
C LEU A 4 62.85 -7.18 26.77
N LEU A 5 61.91 -6.21 26.71
CA LEU A 5 60.53 -6.42 27.11
C LEU A 5 59.83 -7.24 26.01
N CYS A 6 59.64 -8.53 26.23
CA CYS A 6 58.77 -9.39 25.40
C CYS A 6 57.32 -9.02 25.72
N ALA A 7 56.69 -8.21 24.86
CA ALA A 7 55.25 -7.99 24.91
C ALA A 7 54.53 -9.25 24.42
N CYS A 8 54.00 -10.06 25.33
CA CYS A 8 53.06 -11.14 25.01
C CYS A 8 51.75 -10.50 24.50
N ASN A 9 51.57 -10.52 23.21
CA ASN A 9 50.27 -10.24 22.60
C ASN A 9 49.33 -11.42 22.94
N LYS A 10 48.53 -11.29 23.99
CA LYS A 10 47.43 -12.24 24.26
C LYS A 10 46.45 -12.14 23.08
N LYS A 11 46.37 -13.20 22.27
CA LYS A 11 45.25 -13.35 21.33
C LYS A 11 43.99 -13.37 22.16
N GLU A 12 43.14 -12.39 21.95
CA GLU A 12 41.78 -12.39 22.52
C GLU A 12 41.05 -13.64 22.01
N GLY A 13 40.43 -14.36 22.94
CA GLY A 13 39.61 -15.53 22.60
C GLY A 13 38.34 -15.11 21.80
N PRO A 14 37.57 -16.10 21.33
CA PRO A 14 36.30 -15.83 20.67
C PRO A 14 35.44 -14.89 21.50
N GLN A 15 34.90 -13.86 20.83
CA GLN A 15 34.06 -12.84 21.48
C GLN A 15 32.57 -13.15 21.22
N PRO A 16 31.71 -12.91 22.22
CA PRO A 16 30.26 -13.03 22.01
C PRO A 16 29.76 -12.00 20.97
N PRO A 17 28.61 -12.29 20.31
CA PRO A 17 28.01 -11.34 19.40
C PRO A 17 27.56 -10.07 20.14
N GLY A 18 27.60 -8.94 19.46
CA GLY A 18 27.17 -7.66 20.00
C GLY A 18 25.64 -7.55 20.05
N GLN A 19 25.14 -6.65 20.89
CA GLN A 19 23.71 -6.32 20.96
C GLN A 19 23.28 -5.55 19.72
N VAL A 20 22.12 -5.91 19.16
CA VAL A 20 21.52 -5.26 18.00
C VAL A 20 20.73 -4.02 18.41
N ALA A 21 20.91 -2.90 17.70
CA ALA A 21 20.05 -1.74 17.78
C ALA A 21 18.95 -1.84 16.73
N LEU A 22 17.69 -1.82 17.15
CA LEU A 22 16.53 -1.88 16.28
C LEU A 22 16.31 -0.53 15.57
N ILE A 23 15.75 -0.54 14.33
CA ILE A 23 15.48 0.66 13.56
C ILE A 23 14.00 0.75 13.22
N PHE A 24 13.44 -0.27 12.52
CA PHE A 24 12.06 -0.23 12.03
C PHE A 24 11.42 -1.63 12.10
N PRO A 25 10.12 -1.73 12.45
CA PRO A 25 9.19 -0.67 12.89
C PRO A 25 9.66 0.03 14.18
N GLU A 26 9.39 1.33 14.30
CA GLU A 26 9.81 2.12 15.45
C GLU A 26 9.10 1.68 16.74
N LYS A 27 9.73 1.94 17.87
CA LYS A 27 9.19 1.58 19.19
C LYS A 27 7.88 2.31 19.49
N ASN A 28 6.85 1.54 19.84
CA ASN A 28 5.50 2.02 20.18
C ASN A 28 4.86 2.86 19.07
N SER A 29 5.15 2.52 17.82
CA SER A 29 4.62 3.19 16.64
C SER A 29 3.50 2.41 15.97
N GLU A 30 2.81 3.07 15.06
CA GLU A 30 1.91 2.46 14.09
C GLU A 30 2.67 2.19 12.78
N CYS A 31 2.66 0.95 12.31
CA CYS A 31 3.25 0.58 11.02
C CYS A 31 2.17 0.64 9.94
N THR A 32 2.19 1.70 9.15
CA THR A 32 1.28 1.95 8.02
C THR A 32 1.86 1.57 6.66
N THR A 33 3.17 1.26 6.59
CA THR A 33 3.91 1.05 5.34
C THR A 33 4.01 -0.41 4.90
N GLY A 34 3.28 -1.32 5.55
CA GLY A 34 3.27 -2.73 5.18
C GLY A 34 2.62 -2.94 3.81
N GLN A 35 3.29 -3.68 2.90
CA GLN A 35 2.69 -4.06 1.62
C GLN A 35 1.46 -4.95 1.86
N SER A 36 0.29 -4.57 1.35
CA SER A 36 -0.92 -5.39 1.45
C SER A 36 -0.73 -6.73 0.73
N LEU A 37 -1.08 -7.82 1.41
CA LEU A 37 -1.12 -9.18 0.85
C LEU A 37 -2.54 -9.71 0.76
N GLY A 38 -3.54 -8.91 1.14
CA GLY A 38 -4.96 -9.25 1.16
C GLY A 38 -5.69 -8.43 2.22
N ALA A 39 -6.98 -8.71 2.41
CA ALA A 39 -7.83 -7.94 3.31
C ALA A 39 -7.28 -7.86 4.75
N ASN A 40 -6.73 -8.94 5.27
CA ASN A 40 -6.36 -9.06 6.68
C ASN A 40 -4.85 -9.22 6.92
N THR A 41 -4.01 -9.16 5.89
CA THR A 41 -2.57 -9.43 6.02
C THR A 41 -1.75 -8.42 5.25
N SER A 42 -0.67 -7.94 5.85
CA SER A 42 0.35 -7.13 5.19
C SER A 42 1.75 -7.71 5.40
N ARG A 43 2.66 -7.48 4.45
CA ARG A 43 4.08 -7.80 4.60
C ARG A 43 4.76 -6.63 5.27
N VAL A 44 5.19 -6.82 6.52
CA VAL A 44 5.94 -5.82 7.29
C VAL A 44 7.43 -6.07 7.12
N SER A 45 8.18 -5.03 6.80
CA SER A 45 9.64 -5.05 6.75
C SER A 45 10.22 -4.64 8.10
N PHE A 46 11.29 -5.32 8.50
CA PHE A 46 12.04 -5.05 9.72
C PHE A 46 13.46 -4.67 9.36
N SER A 47 14.05 -3.74 10.10
CA SER A 47 15.45 -3.35 9.93
C SER A 47 16.11 -3.06 11.27
N TRP A 48 17.43 -3.31 11.33
CA TRP A 48 18.26 -3.10 12.51
C TRP A 48 19.70 -2.78 12.09
N GLN A 49 20.51 -2.30 13.02
CA GLN A 49 21.92 -2.07 12.79
C GLN A 49 22.71 -3.37 12.93
N ALA A 50 23.75 -3.49 12.12
CA ALA A 50 24.72 -4.59 12.29
C ALA A 50 25.37 -4.50 13.67
N SER A 51 25.58 -5.65 14.31
CA SER A 51 26.29 -5.75 15.57
C SER A 51 27.63 -6.46 15.42
N GLU A 52 28.58 -6.13 16.28
CA GLU A 52 29.94 -6.70 16.26
C GLU A 52 29.89 -8.20 16.49
N ASN A 53 30.88 -8.91 15.97
CA ASN A 53 31.05 -10.35 16.15
C ASN A 53 29.82 -11.19 15.81
N THR A 54 28.94 -10.71 14.93
CA THR A 54 27.68 -11.36 14.57
C THR A 54 27.74 -11.92 13.16
N GLN A 55 27.33 -13.16 12.98
CA GLN A 55 27.24 -13.84 11.69
C GLN A 55 25.80 -14.01 11.22
N THR A 56 24.89 -14.23 12.17
CA THR A 56 23.47 -14.46 11.85
C THR A 56 22.57 -13.73 12.85
N TYR A 57 21.43 -13.33 12.34
CA TYR A 57 20.36 -12.70 13.10
C TYR A 57 19.12 -13.58 13.08
N GLU A 58 18.44 -13.67 14.20
CA GLU A 58 17.14 -14.32 14.33
C GLU A 58 16.11 -13.24 14.70
N LEU A 59 15.30 -12.83 13.74
CA LEU A 59 14.14 -11.97 14.00
C LEU A 59 13.00 -12.82 14.59
N ARG A 60 12.44 -12.36 15.69
CA ARG A 60 11.27 -12.96 16.35
C ARG A 60 10.20 -11.90 16.48
N VAL A 61 9.01 -12.19 15.94
CA VAL A 61 7.84 -11.29 15.99
C VAL A 61 6.69 -12.03 16.65
N THR A 62 6.19 -11.50 17.75
CA THR A 62 5.13 -12.10 18.55
C THR A 62 3.86 -11.28 18.44
N ASN A 63 2.77 -11.93 18.04
CA ASN A 63 1.43 -11.35 18.12
C ASN A 63 1.06 -11.17 19.61
N SER A 64 0.82 -9.94 20.04
CA SER A 64 0.57 -9.62 21.45
C SER A 64 -0.79 -10.10 21.94
N THR A 65 -1.73 -10.41 21.05
CA THR A 65 -3.05 -10.92 21.37
C THR A 65 -3.05 -12.44 21.55
N THR A 66 -2.47 -13.17 20.59
CA THR A 66 -2.49 -14.65 20.57
C THR A 66 -1.23 -15.27 21.18
N GLN A 67 -0.20 -14.47 21.46
CA GLN A 67 1.12 -14.91 21.94
C GLN A 67 1.84 -15.86 20.98
N THR A 68 1.41 -15.94 19.74
CA THR A 68 2.11 -16.73 18.70
C THR A 68 3.31 -15.97 18.16
N THR A 69 4.42 -16.67 17.96
CA THR A 69 5.69 -16.09 17.49
C THR A 69 6.05 -16.64 16.11
N GLN A 70 6.30 -15.74 15.16
CA GLN A 70 6.98 -16.05 13.90
C GLN A 70 8.47 -15.77 14.04
N THR A 71 9.30 -16.61 13.43
CA THR A 71 10.75 -16.50 13.50
C THR A 71 11.35 -16.66 12.11
N ILE A 72 12.34 -15.83 11.78
CA ILE A 72 13.14 -15.95 10.55
C ILE A 72 14.62 -15.69 10.88
N SER A 73 15.50 -16.53 10.32
CA SER A 73 16.94 -16.35 10.41
C SER A 73 17.50 -15.75 9.13
N THR A 74 18.43 -14.81 9.25
CA THR A 74 19.06 -14.11 8.12
C THR A 74 20.49 -13.72 8.45
N THR A 75 21.28 -13.45 7.41
CA THR A 75 22.63 -12.87 7.52
C THR A 75 22.64 -11.36 7.20
N THR A 76 21.51 -10.82 6.79
CA THR A 76 21.33 -9.38 6.51
C THR A 76 20.74 -8.66 7.71
N THR A 77 20.75 -7.34 7.69
CA THR A 77 20.17 -6.48 8.72
C THR A 77 18.72 -6.11 8.44
N THR A 78 18.06 -6.85 7.55
CA THR A 78 16.66 -6.67 7.20
C THR A 78 15.97 -8.02 7.03
N ALA A 79 14.67 -8.07 7.31
CA ALA A 79 13.79 -9.19 7.02
C ALA A 79 12.36 -8.72 6.85
N SER A 80 11.49 -9.56 6.28
CA SER A 80 10.07 -9.24 6.14
C SER A 80 9.21 -10.45 6.52
N LEU A 81 8.08 -10.19 7.17
CA LEU A 81 7.11 -11.22 7.56
C LEU A 81 5.69 -10.82 7.19
N PRO A 82 4.84 -11.78 6.78
CA PRO A 82 3.41 -11.54 6.66
C PRO A 82 2.79 -11.49 8.06
N LEU A 83 2.14 -10.37 8.38
CA LEU A 83 1.50 -10.15 9.69
C LEU A 83 0.04 -9.76 9.51
N GLU A 84 -0.79 -10.14 10.47
CA GLU A 84 -2.19 -9.76 10.51
C GLU A 84 -2.33 -8.26 10.74
N LYS A 85 -3.25 -7.62 10.02
CA LYS A 85 -3.57 -6.19 10.17
C LYS A 85 -4.43 -5.97 11.41
N GLY A 86 -4.36 -4.77 11.98
CA GLY A 86 -5.17 -4.39 13.14
C GLY A 86 -4.72 -5.04 14.47
N ILE A 87 -3.48 -5.55 14.52
CA ILE A 87 -2.96 -6.31 15.66
C ILE A 87 -1.68 -5.65 16.21
N PRO A 88 -1.52 -5.56 17.54
CA PRO A 88 -0.25 -5.19 18.16
C PRO A 88 0.73 -6.37 18.15
N PHE A 89 1.99 -6.07 17.86
CA PHE A 89 3.09 -7.03 17.87
C PHE A 89 4.24 -6.53 18.74
N SER A 90 5.00 -7.47 19.31
CA SER A 90 6.33 -7.22 19.86
C SER A 90 7.39 -7.89 18.98
N TRP A 91 8.58 -7.31 18.91
CA TRP A 91 9.65 -7.89 18.16
C TRP A 91 11.02 -7.69 18.81
N VAL A 92 11.92 -8.63 18.50
CA VAL A 92 13.27 -8.68 19.01
C VAL A 92 14.17 -9.33 17.96
N VAL A 93 15.42 -8.92 17.92
CA VAL A 93 16.46 -9.57 17.11
C VAL A 93 17.50 -10.18 18.02
N ARG A 94 17.84 -11.43 17.75
CA ARG A 94 18.91 -12.16 18.45
C ARG A 94 20.11 -12.30 17.54
N SER A 95 21.26 -11.89 18.00
CA SER A 95 22.55 -12.04 17.32
C SER A 95 23.26 -13.32 17.74
N ARG A 96 23.90 -13.99 16.78
CA ARG A 96 24.65 -15.23 16.97
C ARG A 96 25.93 -15.21 16.15
N ASN A 97 26.96 -15.96 16.64
CA ASN A 97 28.09 -16.40 15.84
C ASN A 97 28.38 -17.89 16.10
N ASN A 98 29.21 -18.46 15.27
CA ASN A 98 29.58 -19.90 15.39
C ASN A 98 30.81 -20.16 16.29
N GLN A 99 31.35 -19.14 16.92
CA GLN A 99 32.56 -19.24 17.73
C GLN A 99 32.26 -19.43 19.21
N VAL A 100 31.05 -19.00 19.63
CA VAL A 100 30.54 -19.13 21.00
C VAL A 100 29.06 -19.55 20.97
N GLU A 101 28.60 -20.15 22.06
CA GLU A 101 27.17 -20.54 22.19
C GLU A 101 26.28 -19.38 22.64
N ASP A 102 26.87 -18.24 22.99
CA ASP A 102 26.15 -17.08 23.49
C ASP A 102 25.21 -16.51 22.42
N ILE A 103 24.00 -16.14 22.87
CA ILE A 103 22.98 -15.47 22.09
C ILE A 103 22.69 -14.13 22.76
N VAL A 104 22.86 -13.04 22.03
CA VAL A 104 22.58 -11.71 22.55
C VAL A 104 21.30 -11.17 21.93
N SER A 105 20.37 -10.73 22.78
CA SER A 105 19.09 -10.19 22.35
C SER A 105 19.11 -8.66 22.33
N SER A 106 18.44 -8.07 21.35
CA SER A 106 18.11 -6.62 21.36
C SER A 106 17.15 -6.28 22.50
N ALA A 107 16.85 -5.00 22.67
CA ALA A 107 15.66 -4.58 23.38
C ALA A 107 14.40 -5.12 22.67
N VAL A 108 13.30 -5.31 23.39
CA VAL A 108 11.99 -5.63 22.83
C VAL A 108 11.29 -4.34 22.45
N TRP A 109 10.84 -4.25 21.20
CA TRP A 109 10.03 -3.13 20.73
C TRP A 109 8.61 -3.61 20.39
N ASN A 110 7.63 -2.74 20.61
CA ASN A 110 6.25 -2.99 20.26
C ASN A 110 5.86 -2.06 19.09
N PHE A 111 4.95 -2.52 18.25
CA PHE A 111 4.31 -1.72 17.22
C PHE A 111 2.91 -2.25 16.95
N TYR A 112 2.07 -1.41 16.36
CA TYR A 112 0.75 -1.78 15.87
C TYR A 112 0.79 -1.91 14.36
N ASN A 113 0.43 -3.07 13.80
CA ASN A 113 0.34 -3.26 12.36
C ASN A 113 -1.03 -2.81 11.86
N SER A 114 -1.16 -1.55 11.45
CA SER A 114 -2.38 -1.05 10.79
C SER A 114 -2.52 -1.57 9.36
N GLY A 115 -1.44 -2.03 8.78
CA GLY A 115 -1.40 -2.73 7.51
C GLY A 115 -1.57 -1.87 6.30
N SER A 116 -0.78 -1.43 5.54
CA SER A 116 -0.81 -0.60 4.34
C SER A 116 -1.34 0.83 4.55
N ILE A 117 -0.85 1.71 3.73
CA ILE A 117 -1.35 3.08 3.55
C ILE A 117 -2.88 3.01 3.47
N THR A 118 -3.57 3.84 4.22
CA THR A 118 -5.02 4.00 4.10
C THR A 118 -5.31 4.43 2.66
N SER A 119 -5.86 3.55 1.84
CA SER A 119 -6.36 3.90 0.53
C SER A 119 -7.71 4.59 0.72
N PHE A 120 -7.89 5.73 0.07
CA PHE A 120 -9.15 6.44 0.03
C PHE A 120 -9.88 6.05 -1.25
N ALA A 121 -11.20 5.82 -1.14
CA ALA A 121 -11.99 5.67 -2.35
C ALA A 121 -12.02 7.00 -3.13
N PRO A 122 -11.96 6.96 -4.46
CA PRO A 122 -12.01 8.17 -5.26
C PRO A 122 -13.30 8.95 -5.04
N PHE A 123 -13.25 10.27 -5.17
CA PHE A 123 -14.48 11.06 -5.19
C PHE A 123 -15.33 10.69 -6.41
N PRO A 124 -16.67 10.76 -6.30
CA PRO A 124 -17.54 10.64 -7.46
C PRO A 124 -17.12 11.64 -8.54
N ALA A 125 -17.01 11.19 -9.80
CA ALA A 125 -16.67 12.07 -10.90
C ALA A 125 -17.63 13.28 -11.00
N GLU A 126 -17.05 14.47 -11.09
CA GLU A 126 -17.81 15.69 -11.35
C GLU A 126 -18.17 15.77 -12.83
N ILE A 127 -19.45 15.81 -13.13
CA ILE A 127 -19.96 15.90 -14.51
C ILE A 127 -19.91 17.35 -14.99
N LEU A 128 -19.16 17.60 -16.06
CA LEU A 128 -18.98 18.92 -16.64
C LEU A 128 -19.94 19.17 -17.80
N SER A 129 -20.10 18.20 -18.73
CA SER A 129 -21.03 18.30 -19.85
C SER A 129 -21.36 16.92 -20.45
N PRO A 130 -22.57 16.61 -20.93
CA PRO A 130 -23.78 17.40 -20.73
C PRO A 130 -24.22 17.37 -19.25
N ARG A 131 -24.71 18.52 -18.75
CA ARG A 131 -25.27 18.65 -17.41
C ARG A 131 -26.68 18.07 -17.34
N MET A 132 -27.21 17.99 -16.13
CA MET A 132 -28.57 17.50 -15.92
C MET A 132 -29.60 18.25 -16.77
N SER A 133 -30.36 17.50 -17.59
CA SER A 133 -31.43 18.00 -18.48
C SER A 133 -30.95 18.97 -19.56
N GLU A 134 -29.65 18.97 -19.88
CA GLU A 134 -29.09 19.83 -20.93
C GLU A 134 -29.61 19.41 -22.30
N LYS A 135 -29.79 20.38 -23.19
CA LYS A 135 -30.10 20.16 -24.61
C LYS A 135 -28.84 20.39 -25.43
N VAL A 136 -28.44 19.39 -26.18
CA VAL A 136 -27.17 19.41 -26.94
C VAL A 136 -27.41 19.12 -28.42
N PHE A 137 -26.53 19.63 -29.26
CA PHE A 137 -26.46 19.26 -30.67
C PHE A 137 -25.38 18.21 -30.84
N LYS A 138 -25.62 17.19 -31.65
CA LYS A 138 -24.60 16.26 -32.10
C LYS A 138 -23.72 16.91 -33.16
N ASP A 139 -22.48 16.46 -33.24
CA ASP A 139 -21.54 16.90 -34.26
C ASP A 139 -21.85 16.28 -35.66
N ILE A 140 -21.00 16.58 -36.66
CA ILE A 140 -21.15 16.07 -38.03
C ILE A 140 -21.04 14.54 -38.12
N ASN A 141 -20.39 13.90 -37.10
CA ASN A 141 -20.24 12.44 -36.99
C ASN A 141 -21.39 11.79 -36.21
N ASN A 142 -22.42 12.56 -35.85
CA ASN A 142 -23.50 12.18 -34.94
C ASN A 142 -23.02 11.85 -33.53
N GLU A 143 -22.01 12.52 -33.02
CA GLU A 143 -21.45 12.32 -31.70
C GLU A 143 -21.71 13.51 -30.77
N VAL A 144 -21.75 13.21 -29.45
CA VAL A 144 -21.75 14.17 -28.37
C VAL A 144 -20.54 13.88 -27.48
N VAL A 145 -19.89 14.94 -26.99
CA VAL A 145 -18.78 14.81 -26.03
C VAL A 145 -19.36 14.75 -24.62
N LEU A 146 -19.06 13.68 -23.91
CA LEU A 146 -19.25 13.59 -22.46
C LEU A 146 -17.95 14.06 -21.81
N SER A 147 -18.02 14.97 -20.83
CA SER A 147 -16.83 15.45 -20.13
C SER A 147 -17.02 15.47 -18.62
N TRP A 148 -15.95 15.19 -17.89
CA TRP A 148 -15.95 15.08 -16.44
C TRP A 148 -14.58 15.43 -15.86
N SER A 149 -14.52 15.53 -14.52
CA SER A 149 -13.30 15.62 -13.73
C SER A 149 -13.33 14.54 -12.66
N GLY A 150 -12.24 13.81 -12.51
CA GLY A 150 -12.02 12.87 -11.40
C GLY A 150 -11.05 13.47 -10.39
N SER A 151 -11.20 13.10 -9.14
CA SER A 151 -10.25 13.45 -8.07
C SER A 151 -10.19 12.35 -7.02
N ASP A 152 -9.01 12.22 -6.40
CA ASP A 152 -8.72 11.28 -5.34
C ASP A 152 -7.73 11.90 -4.36
N LEU A 153 -7.76 11.49 -3.08
CA LEU A 153 -6.85 12.04 -2.06
C LEU A 153 -5.44 11.43 -2.14
N ASP A 154 -5.32 10.20 -2.58
CA ASP A 154 -4.05 9.47 -2.77
C ASP A 154 -3.62 9.37 -4.24
N GLU A 155 -4.38 10.03 -5.14
CA GLU A 155 -4.04 10.23 -6.56
C GLU A 155 -3.84 8.93 -7.34
N ASP A 156 -4.51 7.86 -6.94
CA ASP A 156 -4.35 6.52 -7.50
C ASP A 156 -5.52 6.06 -8.39
N ILE A 157 -6.32 6.98 -8.93
CA ILE A 157 -7.38 6.65 -9.91
C ILE A 157 -6.81 5.75 -10.99
N ALA A 158 -7.42 4.58 -11.17
CA ALA A 158 -7.03 3.61 -12.19
C ALA A 158 -7.81 3.81 -13.50
N ASN A 159 -9.13 3.96 -13.40
CA ASN A 159 -9.97 4.08 -14.59
C ASN A 159 -11.35 4.70 -14.30
N PHE A 160 -12.02 5.10 -15.40
CA PHE A 160 -13.39 5.52 -15.43
C PHE A 160 -14.21 4.57 -16.30
N GLU A 161 -15.33 4.08 -15.78
CA GLU A 161 -16.32 3.32 -16.54
C GLU A 161 -17.52 4.25 -16.85
N ILE A 162 -17.77 4.49 -18.12
CA ILE A 162 -18.84 5.35 -18.58
C ILE A 162 -20.06 4.51 -18.95
N TYR A 163 -21.18 4.77 -18.33
CA TYR A 163 -22.45 4.12 -18.63
C TYR A 163 -23.38 5.11 -19.35
N LEU A 164 -23.95 4.69 -20.47
CA LEU A 164 -24.87 5.47 -21.27
C LEU A 164 -26.02 4.60 -21.77
N SER A 165 -27.25 5.10 -21.69
CA SER A 165 -28.47 4.40 -22.19
C SER A 165 -29.60 5.37 -22.39
N THR A 166 -30.64 4.98 -23.15
CA THR A 166 -31.92 5.65 -23.20
C THR A 166 -32.86 5.26 -22.05
N GLU A 167 -32.42 4.28 -21.22
CA GLU A 167 -33.14 3.84 -20.04
C GLU A 167 -32.50 4.43 -18.75
N ASN A 168 -33.33 4.65 -17.72
CA ASN A 168 -32.90 5.12 -16.41
C ASN A 168 -33.18 4.05 -15.35
N PRO A 169 -32.15 3.54 -14.63
CA PRO A 169 -30.74 3.90 -14.69
C PRO A 169 -30.02 3.36 -15.95
N PRO A 170 -28.91 4.03 -16.38
CA PRO A 170 -28.13 3.57 -17.52
C PRO A 170 -27.42 2.27 -17.19
N GLY A 171 -27.72 1.20 -17.93
CA GLY A 171 -27.14 -0.13 -17.71
C GLY A 171 -26.04 -0.51 -18.71
N ASN A 172 -25.87 0.21 -19.81
CA ASN A 172 -24.92 -0.14 -20.86
C ASN A 172 -23.55 0.51 -20.59
N LEU A 173 -22.49 -0.28 -20.44
CA LEU A 173 -21.12 0.21 -20.42
C LEU A 173 -20.73 0.69 -21.82
N ALA A 174 -20.56 2.00 -21.97
CA ALA A 174 -20.14 2.62 -23.22
C ALA A 174 -18.64 2.59 -23.42
N ALA A 175 -17.85 2.78 -22.35
CA ALA A 175 -16.39 2.74 -22.38
C ALA A 175 -15.78 2.52 -21.02
N THR A 176 -14.54 2.00 -21.01
CA THR A 176 -13.61 2.03 -19.86
C THR A 176 -12.37 2.80 -20.30
N LEU A 177 -12.04 3.88 -19.61
CA LEU A 177 -10.95 4.80 -19.95
C LEU A 177 -9.98 4.94 -18.79
N GLY A 178 -8.68 5.16 -19.09
CA GLY A 178 -7.65 5.30 -18.06
C GLY A 178 -7.77 6.58 -17.22
N ALA A 179 -7.00 6.66 -16.15
CA ALA A 179 -7.02 7.72 -15.13
C ALA A 179 -6.96 9.16 -15.67
N ASN A 180 -6.29 9.39 -16.78
CA ASN A 180 -6.10 10.72 -17.36
C ASN A 180 -7.22 11.15 -18.31
N ALA A 181 -8.24 10.31 -18.52
CA ALA A 181 -9.34 10.64 -19.40
C ALA A 181 -10.30 11.64 -18.75
N THR A 182 -10.63 12.70 -19.45
CA THR A 182 -11.56 13.74 -19.01
C THR A 182 -12.73 13.91 -19.96
N GLU A 183 -12.74 13.20 -21.08
CA GLU A 183 -13.81 13.25 -22.07
C GLU A 183 -13.93 11.93 -22.85
N TYR A 184 -15.12 11.71 -23.40
CA TYR A 184 -15.41 10.60 -24.30
C TYR A 184 -16.50 11.00 -25.31
N LYS A 185 -16.31 10.64 -26.57
CA LYS A 185 -17.31 10.86 -27.63
C LYS A 185 -18.23 9.66 -27.76
N VAL A 186 -19.52 9.90 -27.74
CA VAL A 186 -20.56 8.87 -27.90
C VAL A 186 -21.42 9.14 -29.11
N ALA A 187 -21.72 8.12 -29.90
CA ALA A 187 -22.67 8.19 -30.99
C ALA A 187 -24.12 8.30 -30.45
N VAL A 188 -24.90 9.22 -30.99
CA VAL A 188 -26.25 9.53 -30.50
C VAL A 188 -27.24 9.77 -31.66
N SER A 189 -28.53 9.64 -31.35
CA SER A 189 -29.65 9.94 -32.28
C SER A 189 -30.34 11.25 -31.91
N SER A 190 -30.78 12.01 -32.89
CA SER A 190 -31.58 13.24 -32.69
C SER A 190 -32.91 12.91 -32.00
N SER A 191 -33.47 13.88 -31.33
CA SER A 191 -34.76 13.81 -30.62
C SER A 191 -34.84 12.71 -29.58
N THR A 192 -33.67 12.36 -28.97
CA THR A 192 -33.53 11.26 -28.01
C THR A 192 -33.01 11.76 -26.67
N VAL A 193 -33.58 11.26 -25.59
CA VAL A 193 -33.09 11.48 -24.22
C VAL A 193 -32.13 10.36 -23.85
N TYR A 194 -30.96 10.73 -23.38
CA TYR A 194 -29.93 9.81 -22.85
C TYR A 194 -29.73 10.03 -21.37
N TYR A 195 -29.46 8.94 -20.65
CA TYR A 195 -29.02 8.92 -19.25
C TYR A 195 -27.60 8.41 -19.19
N TRP A 196 -26.78 9.03 -18.35
CA TRP A 196 -25.40 8.60 -18.19
C TRP A 196 -24.86 8.78 -16.78
N SER A 197 -23.86 8.00 -16.43
CA SER A 197 -23.15 8.05 -15.16
C SER A 197 -21.75 7.51 -15.33
N ILE A 198 -20.87 7.85 -14.38
CA ILE A 198 -19.49 7.39 -14.35
C ILE A 198 -19.24 6.62 -13.04
N ILE A 199 -18.54 5.49 -13.13
CA ILE A 199 -17.92 4.82 -11.99
C ILE A 199 -16.43 5.12 -12.07
N THR A 200 -15.89 5.77 -11.04
CA THR A 200 -14.46 6.00 -10.84
C THR A 200 -13.89 4.87 -10.00
N LYS A 201 -12.78 4.27 -10.42
CA LYS A 201 -12.10 3.18 -9.72
C LYS A 201 -10.65 3.55 -9.47
N ASP A 202 -10.14 3.17 -8.30
CA ASP A 202 -8.73 3.31 -7.93
C ASP A 202 -7.92 2.01 -8.18
N GLY A 203 -6.62 2.05 -7.86
CA GLY A 203 -5.71 0.92 -7.98
C GLY A 203 -5.93 -0.17 -6.92
N GLU A 204 -6.58 0.16 -5.82
CA GLU A 204 -6.84 -0.75 -4.70
C GLU A 204 -8.21 -1.48 -4.82
N GLY A 205 -9.01 -1.11 -5.82
CA GLY A 205 -10.31 -1.73 -6.13
C GLY A 205 -11.51 -1.06 -5.47
N ASN A 206 -11.33 0.13 -4.86
CA ASN A 206 -12.46 0.93 -4.42
C ASN A 206 -13.12 1.59 -5.63
N ALA A 207 -14.41 1.88 -5.51
CA ALA A 207 -15.16 2.47 -6.59
C ALA A 207 -16.25 3.43 -6.07
N THR A 208 -16.45 4.52 -6.78
CA THR A 208 -17.53 5.46 -6.51
C THR A 208 -18.31 5.75 -7.78
N LYS A 209 -19.58 6.10 -7.62
CA LYS A 209 -20.46 6.40 -8.74
C LYS A 209 -20.90 7.85 -8.70
N SER A 210 -20.84 8.55 -9.86
CA SER A 210 -21.47 9.85 -10.04
C SER A 210 -23.00 9.74 -9.90
N GLY A 211 -23.68 10.85 -9.77
CA GLY A 211 -25.13 10.90 -10.01
C GLY A 211 -25.48 10.43 -11.43
N ILE A 212 -26.75 10.11 -11.67
CA ILE A 212 -27.27 9.87 -13.03
C ILE A 212 -27.67 11.21 -13.62
N TYR A 213 -27.12 11.53 -14.78
CA TYR A 213 -27.38 12.75 -15.54
C TYR A 213 -28.17 12.40 -16.79
N SER A 214 -28.99 13.33 -17.24
CA SER A 214 -29.74 13.19 -18.50
C SER A 214 -29.47 14.37 -19.43
N PHE A 215 -29.51 14.12 -20.73
CA PHE A 215 -29.46 15.15 -21.75
C PHE A 215 -30.38 14.79 -22.93
N THR A 216 -30.79 15.80 -23.68
CA THR A 216 -31.64 15.63 -24.89
C THR A 216 -30.84 16.05 -26.11
N VAL A 217 -30.75 15.18 -27.10
CA VAL A 217 -30.12 15.50 -28.39
C VAL A 217 -31.16 16.17 -29.30
N LEU A 218 -30.86 17.35 -29.84
CA LEU A 218 -31.72 18.12 -30.75
C LEU A 218 -31.54 17.71 -32.20
#